data_065228030c78c4e083c8ddd866ffc92f
#
_entry.id   065228030c78c4e083c8ddd866ffc92f
#
_cell.length_a   1.000
_cell.length_b   1.000
_cell.length_c   1.000
_cell.angle_alpha   90.00
_cell.angle_beta   90.00
_cell.angle_gamma   90.00
#
_symmetry.space_group_name_H-M   'P 1'
#
loop_
_entity.id
_entity.type
_entity.pdbx_description
1 polymer ?
#
loop_
_entity_poly.entity_id
_entity_poly.type
_entity_poly.pdbx_seq_one_letter_code
_entity_poly.pdbx_strand_id
1 'polypeptide(L)'
;MAQYSANFNQAKVLVLGDVMLDRYWFGATNRISPEAPVPVVRVQNNEERAGGAANVAMNIASLSVPVQILGLIGQDETGEALTNLLQHQKIDCNFVALDTHPTITKLRILSRHQQLLRLDFEEDFQNVECNELLAKLEAEVKNFGALVLSDYGKGTLKDVQKMIQIARKANVPVLIDPKGTDFERYRGATLLTPNMSEFEAVVGKCDSEEEIIEKGLKLISDIELTALLVTRSEKGMTLLRPNQEPFHLPTLAKEVFDVTGAGDTVISVLATALADGRSFEESCYLANVAAGIVVGKLGTSTVSTVELENAIHGRSETGFGIMSESQLKTAVAHAKVRGEKIVMTNGCFDILHPGHVSYLENARKLGDRLIVAVNTDNSVKRLKGESRPINNLNARMAVLAGLASVDWVVSFDEDTPQRLIGEILPDLLVKGGDYKPEEIAGSKEVWANGGDVRVLNFENGCSTTNVIEKIKALKD
;
A
#
# COMPACT_ATOMS: atom_id res chain seq x y z
N MET A 1 -7.67 4.70 -23.56
CA MET A 1 -7.02 5.08 -22.29
C MET A 1 -5.84 4.15 -22.13
N ALA A 2 -4.63 4.67 -21.92
CA ALA A 2 -3.49 3.84 -21.55
C ALA A 2 -3.86 3.07 -20.27
N GLN A 3 -3.65 1.76 -20.29
CA GLN A 3 -4.03 0.90 -19.15
C GLN A 3 -2.85 0.94 -18.18
N TYR A 4 -2.89 1.87 -17.21
CA TYR A 4 -1.90 1.91 -16.13
C TYR A 4 -1.96 0.63 -15.30
N SER A 5 -0.81 0.17 -14.82
CA SER A 5 -0.70 -1.02 -13.97
C SER A 5 0.25 -0.76 -12.81
N ALA A 6 0.01 -1.38 -11.66
CA ALA A 6 0.89 -1.33 -10.51
C ALA A 6 1.97 -2.43 -10.51
N ASN A 7 2.22 -3.06 -11.63
CA ASN A 7 3.24 -4.11 -11.75
C ASN A 7 4.61 -3.50 -12.11
N PHE A 8 5.58 -3.61 -11.20
CA PHE A 8 6.91 -3.00 -11.30
C PHE A 8 8.00 -4.07 -11.43
N ASN A 9 7.98 -4.84 -12.53
CA ASN A 9 8.81 -6.04 -12.68
C ASN A 9 10.31 -5.79 -12.80
N GLN A 10 10.72 -4.62 -13.29
CA GLN A 10 12.12 -4.28 -13.54
C GLN A 10 12.70 -3.28 -12.53
N ALA A 11 11.85 -2.74 -11.66
CA ALA A 11 12.24 -1.73 -10.69
C ALA A 11 13.17 -2.30 -9.63
N LYS A 12 14.25 -1.55 -9.35
CA LYS A 12 15.09 -1.68 -8.16
C LYS A 12 15.44 -0.28 -7.70
N VAL A 13 15.23 0.03 -6.43
CA VAL A 13 15.40 1.38 -5.90
C VAL A 13 16.42 1.39 -4.78
N LEU A 14 17.34 2.35 -4.84
CA LEU A 14 18.25 2.66 -3.75
C LEU A 14 17.70 3.87 -3.00
N VAL A 15 17.59 3.76 -1.68
CA VAL A 15 17.19 4.86 -0.79
C VAL A 15 18.41 5.27 0.04
N LEU A 16 18.69 6.57 0.13
CA LEU A 16 19.70 7.12 1.01
C LEU A 16 19.12 8.35 1.71
N GLY A 17 19.26 8.45 3.03
CA GLY A 17 18.73 9.60 3.76
C GLY A 17 18.76 9.47 5.26
N ASP A 18 18.06 10.39 5.90
CA ASP A 18 17.94 10.44 7.36
C ASP A 18 16.97 9.35 7.82
N VAL A 19 17.50 8.30 8.43
CA VAL A 19 16.71 7.21 9.00
C VAL A 19 16.38 7.48 10.45
N MET A 20 15.20 7.04 10.90
CA MET A 20 14.80 7.19 12.29
C MET A 20 13.83 6.09 12.71
N LEU A 21 13.73 5.85 14.02
CA LEU A 21 12.75 4.96 14.63
C LEU A 21 11.67 5.76 15.34
N ASP A 22 10.42 5.60 14.93
CA ASP A 22 9.27 6.13 15.63
C ASP A 22 8.76 5.08 16.64
N ARG A 23 8.85 5.40 17.94
CA ARG A 23 8.35 4.56 19.04
C ARG A 23 7.05 5.13 19.59
N TYR A 24 6.08 4.26 19.85
CA TYR A 24 4.78 4.60 20.41
C TYR A 24 4.55 3.79 21.69
N TRP A 25 4.41 4.47 22.83
CA TRP A 25 4.05 3.85 24.09
C TRP A 25 2.61 4.18 24.42
N PHE A 26 1.80 3.15 24.51
CA PHE A 26 0.38 3.27 24.84
C PHE A 26 0.11 2.86 26.29
N GLY A 27 -0.62 3.68 27.02
CA GLY A 27 -0.96 3.37 28.39
C GLY A 27 -2.08 4.23 28.98
N ALA A 28 -2.67 3.74 30.08
CA ALA A 28 -3.69 4.49 30.80
C ALA A 28 -3.08 5.52 31.76
N THR A 29 -3.71 6.69 31.83
CA THR A 29 -3.38 7.76 32.78
C THR A 29 -4.45 7.84 33.86
N ASN A 30 -4.33 7.02 34.91
CA ASN A 30 -5.36 6.91 35.93
C ASN A 30 -4.97 7.59 37.25
N ARG A 31 -3.77 8.16 37.38
CA ARG A 31 -3.27 8.79 38.59
C ARG A 31 -2.29 9.92 38.28
N ILE A 32 -2.21 10.86 39.23
CA ILE A 32 -1.17 11.90 39.27
C ILE A 32 0.02 11.35 40.08
N SER A 33 1.23 11.75 39.71
CA SER A 33 2.44 11.39 40.47
C SER A 33 2.39 12.01 41.87
N PRO A 34 2.80 11.29 42.92
CA PRO A 34 2.99 11.88 44.25
C PRO A 34 4.24 12.80 44.31
N GLU A 35 5.13 12.72 43.34
CA GLU A 35 6.38 13.47 43.33
C GLU A 35 6.29 14.83 42.61
N ALA A 36 5.30 14.95 41.69
CA ALA A 36 5.07 16.18 40.92
C ALA A 36 3.63 16.18 40.34
N PRO A 37 3.04 17.34 40.01
CA PRO A 37 1.67 17.43 39.47
C PRO A 37 1.63 17.02 37.98
N VAL A 38 2.13 15.82 37.66
CA VAL A 38 2.19 15.25 36.31
C VAL A 38 1.44 13.92 36.26
N PRO A 39 0.78 13.58 35.15
CA PRO A 39 0.12 12.30 34.97
C PRO A 39 1.14 11.15 34.95
N VAL A 40 0.79 10.01 35.55
CA VAL A 40 1.55 8.76 35.43
C VAL A 40 0.93 7.91 34.33
N VAL A 41 1.68 7.65 33.30
CA VAL A 41 1.29 6.72 32.22
C VAL A 41 1.77 5.33 32.57
N ARG A 42 0.84 4.39 32.72
CA ARG A 42 1.16 2.97 32.89
C ARG A 42 1.25 2.34 31.50
N VAL A 43 2.45 2.18 30.98
CA VAL A 43 2.67 1.58 29.65
C VAL A 43 2.17 0.13 29.64
N GLN A 44 1.32 -0.18 28.67
CA GLN A 44 0.67 -1.48 28.47
C GLN A 44 1.05 -2.11 27.14
N ASN A 45 1.33 -1.28 26.13
CA ASN A 45 1.72 -1.70 24.80
C ASN A 45 2.77 -0.73 24.24
N ASN A 46 3.64 -1.26 23.37
CA ASN A 46 4.60 -0.47 22.61
C ASN A 46 4.54 -0.89 21.14
N GLU A 47 4.81 0.05 20.27
CA GLU A 47 4.85 -0.15 18.83
C GLU A 47 6.04 0.63 18.25
N GLU A 48 6.70 0.04 17.28
CA GLU A 48 7.83 0.64 16.57
C GLU A 48 7.53 0.75 15.08
N ARG A 49 7.85 1.88 14.49
CA ARG A 49 7.66 2.14 13.06
C ARG A 49 8.92 2.76 12.47
N ALA A 50 9.17 2.43 11.22
CA ALA A 50 10.21 3.08 10.43
C ALA A 50 9.80 4.52 10.11
N GLY A 51 10.70 5.48 10.31
CA GLY A 51 10.49 6.90 10.01
C GLY A 51 11.56 7.45 9.06
N GLY A 52 11.30 8.60 8.46
CA GLY A 52 12.19 9.24 7.49
C GLY A 52 12.47 8.35 6.27
N ALA A 53 13.72 8.29 5.85
CA ALA A 53 14.15 7.46 4.71
C ALA A 53 13.79 5.98 4.88
N ALA A 54 13.70 5.48 6.12
CA ALA A 54 13.27 4.11 6.39
C ALA A 54 11.79 3.89 6.04
N ASN A 55 10.92 4.90 6.24
CA ASN A 55 9.52 4.84 5.79
C ASN A 55 9.40 4.84 4.27
N VAL A 56 10.27 5.59 3.56
CA VAL A 56 10.36 5.53 2.09
C VAL A 56 10.69 4.10 1.62
N ALA A 57 11.70 3.46 2.22
CA ALA A 57 12.05 2.09 1.89
C ALA A 57 10.92 1.09 2.18
N MET A 58 10.18 1.27 3.29
CA MET A 58 8.99 0.47 3.63
C MET A 58 7.89 0.59 2.56
N ASN A 59 7.63 1.81 2.07
CA ASN A 59 6.65 2.04 1.00
C ASN A 59 7.06 1.32 -0.30
N ILE A 60 8.34 1.38 -0.68
CA ILE A 60 8.85 0.68 -1.88
C ILE A 60 8.74 -0.84 -1.71
N ALA A 61 9.14 -1.38 -0.56
CA ALA A 61 9.04 -2.81 -0.28
C ALA A 61 7.60 -3.32 -0.31
N SER A 62 6.63 -2.51 0.15
CA SER A 62 5.20 -2.86 0.11
C SER A 62 4.63 -2.99 -1.32
N LEU A 63 5.29 -2.37 -2.31
CA LEU A 63 5.02 -2.56 -3.73
C LEU A 63 5.68 -3.82 -4.31
N SER A 64 6.27 -4.66 -3.47
CA SER A 64 7.01 -5.88 -3.87
C SER A 64 8.24 -5.60 -4.75
N VAL A 65 8.86 -4.43 -4.59
CA VAL A 65 10.03 -3.98 -5.34
C VAL A 65 11.29 -4.16 -4.49
N PRO A 66 12.38 -4.75 -5.03
CA PRO A 66 13.65 -4.81 -4.35
C PRO A 66 14.18 -3.42 -4.02
N VAL A 67 14.50 -3.22 -2.74
CA VAL A 67 14.99 -1.94 -2.20
C VAL A 67 16.17 -2.17 -1.27
N GLN A 68 17.20 -1.34 -1.43
CA GLN A 68 18.30 -1.22 -0.48
C GLN A 68 18.27 0.17 0.15
N ILE A 69 18.62 0.23 1.43
CA ILE A 69 18.71 1.50 2.16
C ILE A 69 20.10 1.76 2.70
N LEU A 70 20.59 2.97 2.47
CA LEU A 70 21.80 3.56 3.03
C LEU A 70 21.43 4.69 3.99
N GLY A 71 22.19 4.82 5.07
CA GLY A 71 21.97 5.89 6.05
C GLY A 71 22.94 5.78 7.20
N LEU A 72 22.86 6.75 8.12
CA LEU A 72 23.64 6.78 9.36
C LEU A 72 22.76 6.34 10.52
N ILE A 73 23.26 5.42 11.33
CA ILE A 73 22.64 4.96 12.58
C ILE A 73 23.63 4.97 13.71
N GLY A 74 23.16 4.96 14.95
CA GLY A 74 24.00 4.70 16.12
C GLY A 74 24.33 3.21 16.25
N GLN A 75 25.46 2.92 16.92
CA GLN A 75 25.82 1.57 17.34
C GLN A 75 25.10 1.24 18.66
N ASP A 76 23.75 1.25 18.62
CA ASP A 76 22.87 1.16 19.77
C ASP A 76 21.68 0.20 19.54
N GLU A 77 20.93 -0.09 20.60
CA GLU A 77 19.74 -0.96 20.57
C GLU A 77 18.68 -0.46 19.56
N THR A 78 18.53 0.87 19.41
CA THR A 78 17.58 1.45 18.47
C THR A 78 17.98 1.20 17.00
N GLY A 79 19.30 1.28 16.70
CA GLY A 79 19.81 0.96 15.36
C GLY A 79 19.62 -0.52 15.01
N GLU A 80 19.81 -1.41 15.98
CA GLU A 80 19.52 -2.85 15.81
C GLU A 80 18.01 -3.09 15.60
N ALA A 81 17.15 -2.45 16.41
CA ALA A 81 15.71 -2.58 16.30
C ALA A 81 15.21 -2.10 14.92
N LEU A 82 15.68 -0.93 14.45
CA LEU A 82 15.36 -0.40 13.13
C LEU A 82 15.80 -1.34 12.01
N THR A 83 17.03 -1.84 12.09
CA THR A 83 17.59 -2.78 11.12
C THR A 83 16.76 -4.06 11.04
N ASN A 84 16.42 -4.64 12.19
CA ASN A 84 15.60 -5.85 12.27
C ASN A 84 14.19 -5.61 11.69
N LEU A 85 13.56 -4.47 12.03
CA LEU A 85 12.24 -4.08 11.49
C LEU A 85 12.25 -4.07 9.96
N LEU A 86 13.26 -3.45 9.36
CA LEU A 86 13.39 -3.33 7.91
C LEU A 86 13.73 -4.68 7.24
N GLN A 87 14.62 -5.47 7.82
CA GLN A 87 14.99 -6.79 7.29
C GLN A 87 13.80 -7.77 7.29
N HIS A 88 12.91 -7.71 8.28
CA HIS A 88 11.66 -8.48 8.26
C HIS A 88 10.76 -8.15 7.06
N GLN A 89 10.88 -6.95 6.52
CA GLN A 89 10.19 -6.54 5.28
C GLN A 89 11.03 -6.80 4.01
N LYS A 90 12.12 -7.57 4.13
CA LYS A 90 13.06 -7.91 3.03
C LYS A 90 13.75 -6.68 2.42
N ILE A 91 13.95 -5.64 3.20
CA ILE A 91 14.73 -4.46 2.82
C ILE A 91 16.21 -4.76 3.10
N ASP A 92 17.06 -4.53 2.11
CA ASP A 92 18.50 -4.69 2.25
C ASP A 92 19.09 -3.45 2.95
N CYS A 93 19.54 -3.63 4.19
CA CYS A 93 20.06 -2.57 5.04
C CYS A 93 21.58 -2.51 4.96
N ASN A 94 22.14 -1.42 4.41
CA ASN A 94 23.56 -1.20 4.31
C ASN A 94 23.98 0.10 5.04
N PHE A 95 23.62 0.20 6.32
CA PHE A 95 23.89 1.36 7.17
C PHE A 95 25.37 1.54 7.50
N VAL A 96 25.74 2.77 7.86
CA VAL A 96 26.99 3.09 8.55
C VAL A 96 26.63 3.31 10.01
N ALA A 97 27.13 2.43 10.88
CA ALA A 97 26.88 2.50 12.33
C ALA A 97 27.99 3.30 13.02
N LEU A 98 27.59 4.27 13.83
CA LEU A 98 28.48 5.22 14.54
C LEU A 98 28.44 4.92 16.04
N ASP A 99 29.60 4.92 16.68
CA ASP A 99 29.74 4.82 18.13
C ASP A 99 29.58 6.18 18.85
N THR A 100 29.61 7.28 18.09
CA THR A 100 29.60 8.65 18.61
C THR A 100 28.25 9.32 18.63
N HIS A 101 27.28 8.79 17.88
CA HIS A 101 25.94 9.38 17.73
C HIS A 101 24.87 8.34 17.92
N PRO A 102 23.77 8.66 18.63
CA PRO A 102 22.63 7.74 18.77
C PRO A 102 21.81 7.65 17.48
N THR A 103 21.12 6.52 17.31
CA THR A 103 20.07 6.39 16.28
C THR A 103 18.93 7.34 16.58
N ILE A 104 18.55 8.17 15.61
CA ILE A 104 17.46 9.12 15.76
C ILE A 104 16.17 8.38 16.14
N THR A 105 15.60 8.77 17.29
CA THR A 105 14.39 8.14 17.83
C THR A 105 13.36 9.21 18.20
N LYS A 106 12.12 8.99 17.80
CA LYS A 106 10.98 9.83 18.20
C LYS A 106 10.00 8.99 19.01
N LEU A 107 10.03 9.16 20.34
CA LEU A 107 9.15 8.45 21.25
C LEU A 107 7.88 9.26 21.53
N ARG A 108 6.72 8.69 21.20
CA ARG A 108 5.41 9.28 21.50
C ARG A 108 4.72 8.49 22.60
N ILE A 109 4.26 9.20 23.61
CA ILE A 109 3.50 8.64 24.73
C ILE A 109 2.02 8.97 24.52
N LEU A 110 1.18 7.93 24.40
CA LEU A 110 -0.23 8.06 24.08
C LEU A 110 -1.11 7.47 25.20
N SER A 111 -2.22 8.15 25.48
CA SER A 111 -3.27 7.65 26.37
C SER A 111 -4.64 7.96 25.75
N ARG A 112 -5.53 6.96 25.71
CA ARG A 112 -6.90 7.11 25.19
C ARG A 112 -6.99 7.84 23.85
N HIS A 113 -6.13 7.48 22.89
CA HIS A 113 -6.02 8.09 21.55
C HIS A 113 -5.49 9.53 21.52
N GLN A 114 -4.96 10.06 22.63
CA GLN A 114 -4.34 11.37 22.68
C GLN A 114 -2.84 11.25 22.94
N GLN A 115 -2.03 11.97 22.16
CA GLN A 115 -0.60 12.12 22.40
C GLN A 115 -0.40 13.07 23.58
N LEU A 116 0.26 12.59 24.63
CA LEU A 116 0.56 13.35 25.83
C LEU A 116 1.92 14.05 25.74
N LEU A 117 2.91 13.37 25.17
CA LEU A 117 4.28 13.85 25.10
C LEU A 117 4.98 13.21 23.90
N ARG A 118 5.94 13.96 23.32
CA ARG A 118 6.92 13.43 22.39
C ARG A 118 8.32 13.73 22.93
N LEU A 119 9.16 12.72 22.93
CA LEU A 119 10.58 12.81 23.28
C LEU A 119 11.38 12.52 22.02
N ASP A 120 12.25 13.44 21.64
CA ASP A 120 13.13 13.30 20.49
C ASP A 120 14.55 13.03 21.00
N PHE A 121 15.06 11.82 20.75
CA PHE A 121 16.42 11.42 21.02
C PHE A 121 17.18 11.55 19.71
N GLU A 122 17.89 12.68 19.54
CA GLU A 122 18.58 12.96 18.31
C GLU A 122 19.81 13.85 18.55
N GLU A 123 20.88 13.48 17.88
CA GLU A 123 22.04 14.33 17.62
C GLU A 123 22.20 14.38 16.11
N ASP A 124 22.46 15.58 15.54
CA ASP A 124 22.61 15.70 14.10
C ASP A 124 23.95 15.13 13.62
N PHE A 125 23.98 14.66 12.39
CA PHE A 125 25.17 14.09 11.75
C PHE A 125 25.95 15.13 10.92
N GLN A 126 25.72 16.44 11.13
CA GLN A 126 26.37 17.51 10.33
C GLN A 126 27.89 17.47 10.43
N ASN A 127 28.43 17.07 11.58
CA ASN A 127 29.88 16.98 11.83
C ASN A 127 30.47 15.59 11.54
N VAL A 128 29.68 14.61 11.14
CA VAL A 128 30.14 13.23 10.84
C VAL A 128 30.76 13.18 9.45
N GLU A 129 31.95 12.59 9.31
CA GLU A 129 32.51 12.33 7.98
C GLU A 129 31.72 11.24 7.25
N CYS A 130 31.20 11.56 6.04
CA CYS A 130 30.36 10.64 5.26
C CYS A 130 31.14 9.85 4.19
N ASN A 131 32.47 9.75 4.31
CA ASN A 131 33.32 9.08 3.31
C ASN A 131 32.94 7.61 3.08
N GLU A 132 32.62 6.86 4.14
CA GLU A 132 32.18 5.47 4.03
C GLU A 132 30.81 5.39 3.34
N LEU A 133 29.87 6.27 3.69
CA LEU A 133 28.54 6.33 3.06
C LEU A 133 28.64 6.64 1.56
N LEU A 134 29.51 7.59 1.17
CA LEU A 134 29.75 7.90 -0.23
C LEU A 134 30.40 6.74 -0.98
N ALA A 135 31.35 6.03 -0.37
CA ALA A 135 31.97 4.83 -0.96
C ALA A 135 30.96 3.71 -1.18
N LYS A 136 30.05 3.47 -0.21
CA LYS A 136 28.95 2.50 -0.36
C LYS A 136 28.02 2.91 -1.49
N LEU A 137 27.63 4.19 -1.56
CA LEU A 137 26.80 4.71 -2.66
C LEU A 137 27.46 4.51 -4.03
N GLU A 138 28.74 4.83 -4.17
CA GLU A 138 29.46 4.71 -5.45
C GLU A 138 29.59 3.24 -5.91
N ALA A 139 29.75 2.31 -4.96
CA ALA A 139 29.82 0.89 -5.24
C ALA A 139 28.46 0.32 -5.75
N GLU A 140 27.36 0.78 -5.18
CA GLU A 140 26.05 0.14 -5.32
C GLU A 140 25.13 0.81 -6.35
N VAL A 141 25.18 2.14 -6.51
CA VAL A 141 24.17 2.92 -7.23
C VAL A 141 23.89 2.41 -8.65
N LYS A 142 24.89 1.92 -9.35
CA LYS A 142 24.78 1.39 -10.74
C LYS A 142 23.88 0.16 -10.87
N ASN A 143 23.59 -0.52 -9.77
CA ASN A 143 22.75 -1.73 -9.73
C ASN A 143 21.25 -1.40 -9.63
N PHE A 144 20.89 -0.12 -9.49
CA PHE A 144 19.54 0.35 -9.25
C PHE A 144 19.03 1.21 -10.42
N GLY A 145 17.71 1.19 -10.60
CA GLY A 145 17.02 1.99 -11.62
C GLY A 145 16.71 3.43 -11.18
N ALA A 146 16.74 3.71 -9.86
CA ALA A 146 16.57 5.05 -9.30
C ALA A 146 17.24 5.16 -7.92
N LEU A 147 17.70 6.37 -7.59
CA LEU A 147 18.17 6.78 -6.26
C LEU A 147 17.18 7.76 -5.65
N VAL A 148 16.69 7.47 -4.44
CA VAL A 148 15.93 8.41 -3.62
C VAL A 148 16.83 9.00 -2.55
N LEU A 149 16.88 10.33 -2.46
CA LEU A 149 17.52 11.07 -1.38
C LEU A 149 16.41 11.68 -0.50
N SER A 150 16.23 11.16 0.72
CA SER A 150 15.20 11.60 1.65
C SER A 150 15.82 12.46 2.74
N ASP A 151 15.61 13.77 2.66
CA ASP A 151 16.21 14.78 3.54
C ASP A 151 15.25 15.21 4.65
N TYR A 152 15.66 15.02 5.89
CA TYR A 152 14.96 15.51 7.08
C TYR A 152 15.81 16.54 7.87
N GLY A 153 16.93 16.98 7.26
CA GLY A 153 17.83 17.98 7.87
C GLY A 153 18.65 17.45 9.03
N LYS A 154 18.86 16.11 9.12
CA LYS A 154 19.60 15.48 10.22
C LYS A 154 21.08 15.27 9.91
N GLY A 155 21.53 15.61 8.71
CA GLY A 155 22.94 15.64 8.35
C GLY A 155 23.47 14.48 7.54
N THR A 156 22.70 13.38 7.36
CA THR A 156 23.09 12.29 6.46
C THR A 156 23.35 12.78 5.05
N LEU A 157 22.58 13.78 4.59
CA LEU A 157 22.69 14.38 3.26
C LEU A 157 23.52 15.68 3.20
N LYS A 158 24.45 15.90 4.12
CA LYS A 158 25.30 17.12 4.09
C LYS A 158 26.12 17.23 2.81
N ASP A 159 26.59 16.12 2.30
CA ASP A 159 27.37 16.02 1.05
C ASP A 159 26.49 15.69 -0.17
N VAL A 160 25.23 16.13 -0.18
CA VAL A 160 24.22 15.76 -1.19
C VAL A 160 24.67 16.02 -2.62
N GLN A 161 25.44 17.07 -2.88
CA GLN A 161 26.00 17.36 -4.21
C GLN A 161 26.94 16.24 -4.72
N LYS A 162 27.77 15.66 -3.83
CA LYS A 162 28.61 14.51 -4.20
C LYS A 162 27.77 13.29 -4.53
N MET A 163 26.67 13.06 -3.75
CA MET A 163 25.76 11.96 -3.97
C MET A 163 25.04 12.08 -5.33
N ILE A 164 24.54 13.27 -5.66
CA ILE A 164 23.94 13.57 -6.97
C ILE A 164 24.95 13.29 -8.11
N GLN A 165 26.20 13.76 -7.96
CA GLN A 165 27.25 13.58 -8.98
C GLN A 165 27.61 12.10 -9.17
N ILE A 166 27.66 11.30 -8.10
CA ILE A 166 27.89 9.83 -8.17
C ILE A 166 26.78 9.17 -8.98
N ALA A 167 25.52 9.45 -8.68
CA ALA A 167 24.39 8.88 -9.40
C ALA A 167 24.32 9.32 -10.86
N ARG A 168 24.58 10.60 -11.16
CA ARG A 168 24.66 11.13 -12.53
C ARG A 168 25.73 10.44 -13.37
N LYS A 169 26.93 10.21 -12.79
CA LYS A 169 27.99 9.45 -13.48
C LYS A 169 27.56 8.01 -13.81
N ALA A 170 26.72 7.43 -12.98
CA ALA A 170 26.16 6.08 -13.21
C ALA A 170 24.90 6.09 -14.11
N ASN A 171 24.44 7.25 -14.59
CA ASN A 171 23.19 7.45 -15.33
C ASN A 171 21.94 6.96 -14.57
N VAL A 172 21.95 7.08 -13.24
CA VAL A 172 20.81 6.73 -12.38
C VAL A 172 20.04 8.00 -12.02
N PRO A 173 18.73 8.08 -12.27
CA PRO A 173 17.91 9.22 -11.91
C PRO A 173 17.87 9.41 -10.39
N VAL A 174 17.96 10.68 -9.94
CA VAL A 174 17.97 11.07 -8.54
C VAL A 174 16.69 11.83 -8.21
N LEU A 175 15.89 11.26 -7.33
CA LEU A 175 14.68 11.89 -6.80
C LEU A 175 14.97 12.36 -5.38
N ILE A 176 14.56 13.57 -5.03
CA ILE A 176 14.83 14.15 -3.72
C ILE A 176 13.52 14.62 -3.08
N ASP A 177 13.27 14.15 -1.87
CA ASP A 177 12.33 14.78 -0.94
C ASP A 177 13.09 15.84 -0.15
N PRO A 178 12.92 17.14 -0.47
CA PRO A 178 13.79 18.18 0.03
C PRO A 178 13.40 18.66 1.43
N LYS A 179 14.38 19.24 2.15
CA LYS A 179 14.15 19.91 3.42
C LYS A 179 14.84 21.25 3.48
N GLY A 180 14.22 22.20 4.19
CA GLY A 180 14.77 23.57 4.35
C GLY A 180 14.44 24.47 3.18
N THR A 181 15.21 25.58 3.07
CA THR A 181 14.98 26.64 2.08
C THR A 181 16.12 26.80 1.07
N ASP A 182 17.21 26.06 1.24
CA ASP A 182 18.34 26.05 0.32
C ASP A 182 18.22 24.90 -0.68
N PHE A 183 17.51 25.15 -1.78
CA PHE A 183 17.37 24.15 -2.83
C PHE A 183 18.55 24.15 -3.82
N GLU A 184 19.42 25.14 -3.77
CA GLU A 184 20.66 25.17 -4.55
C GLU A 184 21.54 23.94 -4.26
N ARG A 185 21.50 23.44 -3.03
CA ARG A 185 22.20 22.21 -2.63
C ARG A 185 21.77 20.96 -3.39
N TYR A 186 20.61 20.97 -4.06
CA TYR A 186 20.07 19.85 -4.85
C TYR A 186 20.28 20.02 -6.35
N ARG A 187 21.11 20.98 -6.78
CA ARG A 187 21.41 21.26 -8.19
C ARG A 187 21.77 19.99 -8.95
N GLY A 188 21.16 19.82 -10.10
CA GLY A 188 21.39 18.69 -11.01
C GLY A 188 20.67 17.41 -10.62
N ALA A 189 19.78 17.42 -9.64
CA ALA A 189 18.87 16.29 -9.39
C ALA A 189 17.92 16.07 -10.58
N THR A 190 17.38 14.88 -10.71
CA THR A 190 16.39 14.58 -11.75
C THR A 190 15.05 15.20 -11.39
N LEU A 191 14.60 15.02 -10.14
CA LEU A 191 13.28 15.49 -9.68
C LEU A 191 13.33 15.85 -8.21
N LEU A 192 12.69 16.98 -7.85
CA LEU A 192 12.36 17.35 -6.46
C LEU A 192 10.86 17.20 -6.21
N THR A 193 10.48 16.85 -4.98
CA THR A 193 9.08 16.69 -4.56
C THR A 193 8.66 17.58 -3.38
N PRO A 194 8.92 18.90 -3.42
CA PRO A 194 8.52 19.79 -2.33
C PRO A 194 7.00 19.84 -2.17
N ASN A 195 6.55 20.00 -0.93
CA ASN A 195 5.18 20.45 -0.70
C ASN A 195 5.04 21.96 -0.97
N MET A 196 3.79 22.46 -1.04
CA MET A 196 3.52 23.83 -1.39
C MET A 196 4.22 24.82 -0.44
N SER A 197 4.25 24.54 0.86
CA SER A 197 4.90 25.41 1.86
C SER A 197 6.42 25.45 1.68
N GLU A 198 7.05 24.30 1.38
CA GLU A 198 8.49 24.21 1.10
C GLU A 198 8.84 24.90 -0.21
N PHE A 199 8.01 24.75 -1.23
CA PHE A 199 8.17 25.44 -2.50
C PHE A 199 8.10 26.98 -2.33
N GLU A 200 7.04 27.48 -1.68
CA GLU A 200 6.87 28.91 -1.42
C GLU A 200 7.96 29.51 -0.53
N ALA A 201 8.51 28.72 0.40
CA ALA A 201 9.62 29.16 1.24
C ALA A 201 10.89 29.48 0.43
N VAL A 202 11.05 28.84 -0.74
CA VAL A 202 12.19 29.05 -1.65
C VAL A 202 11.91 30.10 -2.70
N VAL A 203 10.76 30.03 -3.37
CA VAL A 203 10.47 30.90 -4.54
C VAL A 203 9.62 32.12 -4.19
N GLY A 204 9.19 32.22 -2.93
CA GLY A 204 8.22 33.23 -2.48
C GLY A 204 6.78 32.79 -2.72
N LYS A 205 5.85 33.45 -2.03
CA LYS A 205 4.42 33.14 -2.05
C LYS A 205 3.85 33.13 -3.48
N CYS A 206 2.92 32.22 -3.75
CA CYS A 206 2.23 32.07 -5.03
C CYS A 206 0.73 32.28 -4.83
N ASP A 207 0.16 33.29 -5.45
CA ASP A 207 -1.26 33.65 -5.32
C ASP A 207 -2.11 33.07 -6.48
N SER A 208 -1.46 32.54 -7.54
CA SER A 208 -2.15 31.92 -8.69
C SER A 208 -1.43 30.66 -9.20
N GLU A 209 -2.12 29.89 -10.06
CA GLU A 209 -1.55 28.72 -10.73
C GLU A 209 -0.41 29.14 -11.69
N GLU A 210 -0.60 30.27 -12.39
CA GLU A 210 0.39 30.82 -13.30
C GLU A 210 1.70 31.15 -12.59
N GLU A 211 1.63 31.71 -11.37
CA GLU A 211 2.80 32.00 -10.57
C GLU A 211 3.54 30.73 -10.11
N ILE A 212 2.79 29.68 -9.78
CA ILE A 212 3.39 28.36 -9.44
C ILE A 212 4.19 27.83 -10.63
N ILE A 213 3.59 27.92 -11.83
CA ILE A 213 4.22 27.44 -13.07
C ILE A 213 5.47 28.29 -13.38
N GLU A 214 5.36 29.62 -13.39
CA GLU A 214 6.45 30.52 -13.74
C GLU A 214 7.64 30.33 -12.77
N LYS A 215 7.37 30.42 -11.47
CA LYS A 215 8.41 30.28 -10.43
C LYS A 215 9.00 28.88 -10.40
N GLY A 216 8.18 27.84 -10.63
CA GLY A 216 8.64 26.47 -10.70
C GLY A 216 9.55 26.21 -11.91
N LEU A 217 9.19 26.67 -13.09
CA LEU A 217 10.04 26.56 -14.30
C LEU A 217 11.33 27.35 -14.13
N LYS A 218 11.28 28.51 -13.47
CA LYS A 218 12.49 29.26 -13.14
C LYS A 218 13.39 28.48 -12.19
N LEU A 219 12.85 27.90 -11.12
CA LEU A 219 13.60 27.06 -10.18
C LEU A 219 14.26 25.87 -10.90
N ILE A 220 13.52 25.16 -11.78
CA ILE A 220 14.06 24.07 -12.59
C ILE A 220 15.28 24.53 -13.38
N SER A 221 15.21 25.70 -14.02
CA SER A 221 16.32 26.27 -14.80
C SER A 221 17.49 26.68 -13.91
N ASP A 222 17.19 27.34 -12.76
CA ASP A 222 18.22 27.89 -11.88
C ASP A 222 19.10 26.80 -11.26
N ILE A 223 18.50 25.65 -10.90
CA ILE A 223 19.22 24.53 -10.27
C ILE A 223 19.32 23.26 -11.14
N GLU A 224 19.13 23.40 -12.46
CA GLU A 224 19.34 22.34 -13.46
C GLU A 224 18.57 21.03 -13.20
N LEU A 225 17.29 21.12 -12.82
CA LEU A 225 16.44 19.94 -12.66
C LEU A 225 15.90 19.45 -14.00
N THR A 226 15.56 18.17 -14.08
CA THR A 226 14.78 17.62 -15.21
C THR A 226 13.27 17.86 -15.01
N ALA A 227 12.80 17.79 -13.76
CA ALA A 227 11.40 17.96 -13.42
C ALA A 227 11.24 18.47 -11.97
N LEU A 228 10.08 19.07 -11.68
CA LEU A 228 9.65 19.47 -10.34
C LEU A 228 8.21 19.00 -10.12
N LEU A 229 7.96 18.28 -9.04
CA LEU A 229 6.62 17.89 -8.63
C LEU A 229 6.24 18.62 -7.34
N VAL A 230 5.36 19.59 -7.42
CA VAL A 230 4.84 20.29 -6.24
C VAL A 230 3.61 19.57 -5.72
N THR A 231 3.65 19.08 -4.47
CA THR A 231 2.49 18.47 -3.80
C THR A 231 1.68 19.57 -3.11
N ARG A 232 0.33 19.54 -3.27
CA ARG A 232 -0.55 20.67 -2.96
C ARG A 232 -1.75 20.28 -2.08
N SER A 233 -1.55 19.28 -1.23
CA SER A 233 -2.57 18.75 -0.30
C SER A 233 -3.89 18.42 -1.03
N GLU A 234 -5.01 19.05 -0.62
CA GLU A 234 -6.34 18.86 -1.22
C GLU A 234 -6.44 19.27 -2.70
N LYS A 235 -5.49 20.08 -3.18
CA LYS A 235 -5.41 20.47 -4.61
C LYS A 235 -4.64 19.45 -5.45
N GLY A 236 -4.18 18.35 -4.85
CA GLY A 236 -3.46 17.30 -5.56
C GLY A 236 -1.99 17.64 -5.81
N MET A 237 -1.51 17.53 -7.04
CA MET A 237 -0.10 17.80 -7.37
C MET A 237 0.09 18.35 -8.79
N THR A 238 1.18 19.06 -8.99
CA THR A 238 1.54 19.68 -10.26
C THR A 238 2.96 19.30 -10.66
N LEU A 239 3.10 18.60 -11.79
CA LEU A 239 4.38 18.30 -12.40
C LEU A 239 4.75 19.38 -13.40
N LEU A 240 5.95 19.94 -13.28
CA LEU A 240 6.53 20.93 -14.16
C LEU A 240 7.80 20.36 -14.83
N ARG A 241 7.92 20.59 -16.14
CA ARG A 241 9.11 20.22 -16.94
C ARG A 241 9.41 21.26 -18.00
N PRO A 242 10.68 21.51 -18.35
CA PRO A 242 11.04 22.46 -19.40
C PRO A 242 10.39 22.10 -20.75
N ASN A 243 9.85 23.09 -21.43
CA ASN A 243 9.25 22.95 -22.76
C ASN A 243 8.10 21.94 -22.87
N GLN A 244 7.40 21.70 -21.78
CA GLN A 244 6.19 20.85 -21.76
C GLN A 244 5.08 21.57 -21.00
N GLU A 245 3.83 21.23 -21.37
CA GLU A 245 2.67 21.75 -20.65
C GLU A 245 2.66 21.25 -19.20
N PRO A 246 2.29 22.08 -18.22
CA PRO A 246 2.13 21.67 -16.84
C PRO A 246 1.13 20.52 -16.71
N PHE A 247 1.48 19.48 -15.96
CA PHE A 247 0.62 18.33 -15.75
C PHE A 247 0.01 18.38 -14.35
N HIS A 248 -1.28 18.73 -14.27
CA HIS A 248 -2.03 18.84 -13.02
C HIS A 248 -2.81 17.57 -12.74
N LEU A 249 -2.67 17.06 -11.53
CA LEU A 249 -3.39 15.89 -11.03
C LEU A 249 -4.21 16.32 -9.81
N PRO A 250 -5.55 16.32 -9.89
CA PRO A 250 -6.41 16.59 -8.74
C PRO A 250 -6.26 15.49 -7.70
N THR A 251 -6.53 15.80 -6.42
CA THR A 251 -6.54 14.79 -5.38
C THR A 251 -7.58 13.69 -5.66
N LEU A 252 -7.20 12.46 -5.40
CA LEU A 252 -8.09 11.28 -5.50
C LEU A 252 -8.54 10.78 -4.12
N ALA A 253 -8.12 11.46 -3.04
CA ALA A 253 -8.55 11.13 -1.68
C ALA A 253 -10.06 11.33 -1.52
N LYS A 254 -10.78 10.31 -1.02
CA LYS A 254 -12.21 10.36 -0.72
C LYS A 254 -12.45 10.81 0.72
N GLU A 255 -11.65 10.31 1.64
CA GLU A 255 -11.64 10.66 3.06
C GLU A 255 -10.20 10.83 3.51
N VAL A 256 -9.94 11.78 4.39
CA VAL A 256 -8.61 12.06 4.92
C VAL A 256 -8.65 11.81 6.42
N PHE A 257 -7.89 10.82 6.88
CA PHE A 257 -7.71 10.51 8.30
C PHE A 257 -6.38 11.04 8.81
N ASP A 258 -5.29 10.81 8.06
CA ASP A 258 -3.95 11.23 8.46
C ASP A 258 -3.10 11.47 7.21
N VAL A 259 -2.45 12.62 7.14
CA VAL A 259 -1.58 12.99 6.02
C VAL A 259 -0.10 12.63 6.27
N THR A 260 0.20 12.06 7.44
CA THR A 260 1.58 11.70 7.83
C THR A 260 2.13 10.61 6.90
N GLY A 261 3.29 10.87 6.30
CA GLY A 261 3.93 9.93 5.38
C GLY A 261 3.39 9.93 3.94
N ALA A 262 2.43 10.82 3.61
CA ALA A 262 1.95 10.96 2.23
C ALA A 262 3.06 11.39 1.26
N GLY A 263 3.96 12.29 1.67
CA GLY A 263 5.15 12.68 0.89
C GLY A 263 6.07 11.50 0.63
N ASP A 264 6.37 10.70 1.67
CA ASP A 264 7.18 9.48 1.56
C ASP A 264 6.56 8.49 0.58
N THR A 265 5.23 8.34 0.60
CA THR A 265 4.51 7.47 -0.35
C THR A 265 4.63 8.02 -1.78
N VAL A 266 4.46 9.32 -1.98
CA VAL A 266 4.59 9.95 -3.31
C VAL A 266 5.96 9.69 -3.90
N ILE A 267 7.04 10.01 -3.18
CA ILE A 267 8.39 9.83 -3.72
C ILE A 267 8.74 8.34 -3.91
N SER A 268 8.25 7.45 -3.06
CA SER A 268 8.45 6.01 -3.17
C SER A 268 7.84 5.44 -4.45
N VAL A 269 6.59 5.78 -4.75
CA VAL A 269 5.88 5.31 -5.94
C VAL A 269 6.47 5.94 -7.20
N LEU A 270 6.82 7.23 -7.18
CA LEU A 270 7.53 7.91 -8.26
C LEU A 270 8.85 7.22 -8.61
N ALA A 271 9.69 6.99 -7.61
CA ALA A 271 10.99 6.36 -7.81
C ALA A 271 10.84 4.93 -8.34
N THR A 272 9.87 4.19 -7.81
CA THR A 272 9.56 2.83 -8.27
C THR A 272 9.12 2.81 -9.73
N ALA A 273 8.20 3.69 -10.13
CA ALA A 273 7.69 3.76 -11.50
C ALA A 273 8.77 4.23 -12.50
N LEU A 274 9.57 5.23 -12.13
CA LEU A 274 10.69 5.67 -12.96
C LEU A 274 11.78 4.59 -13.09
N ALA A 275 12.08 3.85 -12.01
CA ALA A 275 13.00 2.72 -12.05
C ALA A 275 12.50 1.56 -12.92
N ASP A 276 11.18 1.43 -13.10
CA ASP A 276 10.54 0.49 -14.04
C ASP A 276 10.50 1.02 -15.49
N GLY A 277 11.05 2.21 -15.75
CA GLY A 277 11.12 2.82 -17.08
C GLY A 277 9.86 3.56 -17.54
N ARG A 278 8.97 3.91 -16.63
CA ARG A 278 7.73 4.64 -16.97
C ARG A 278 7.98 6.13 -17.17
N SER A 279 7.04 6.80 -17.86
CA SER A 279 7.09 8.23 -18.06
C SER A 279 6.87 9.00 -16.74
N PHE A 280 7.26 10.28 -16.71
CA PHE A 280 6.99 11.12 -15.54
C PHE A 280 5.49 11.27 -15.25
N GLU A 281 4.65 11.42 -16.28
CA GLU A 281 3.21 11.57 -16.14
C GLU A 281 2.57 10.31 -15.56
N GLU A 282 2.95 9.13 -16.07
CA GLU A 282 2.48 7.86 -15.54
C GLU A 282 2.93 7.67 -14.09
N SER A 283 4.19 7.97 -13.78
CA SER A 283 4.74 7.88 -12.44
C SER A 283 4.02 8.81 -11.45
N CYS A 284 3.75 10.06 -11.85
CA CYS A 284 2.98 11.01 -11.05
C CYS A 284 1.52 10.58 -10.85
N TYR A 285 0.89 10.02 -11.88
CA TYR A 285 -0.47 9.48 -11.75
C TYR A 285 -0.53 8.36 -10.70
N LEU A 286 0.38 7.39 -10.77
CA LEU A 286 0.46 6.29 -9.82
C LEU A 286 0.74 6.79 -8.40
N ALA A 287 1.64 7.76 -8.25
CA ALA A 287 1.95 8.38 -6.97
C ALA A 287 0.74 9.13 -6.37
N ASN A 288 -0.04 9.84 -7.20
CA ASN A 288 -1.27 10.52 -6.77
C ASN A 288 -2.35 9.55 -6.31
N VAL A 289 -2.53 8.42 -7.03
CA VAL A 289 -3.45 7.35 -6.61
C VAL A 289 -3.00 6.76 -5.26
N ALA A 290 -1.71 6.44 -5.11
CA ALA A 290 -1.15 5.89 -3.88
C ALA A 290 -1.31 6.85 -2.69
N ALA A 291 -1.01 8.14 -2.88
CA ALA A 291 -1.24 9.18 -1.87
C ALA A 291 -2.70 9.23 -1.42
N GLY A 292 -3.66 9.17 -2.38
CA GLY A 292 -5.09 9.12 -2.07
C GLY A 292 -5.50 7.93 -1.20
N ILE A 293 -4.85 6.76 -1.38
CA ILE A 293 -5.08 5.58 -0.55
C ILE A 293 -4.52 5.77 0.86
N VAL A 294 -3.28 6.27 0.97
CA VAL A 294 -2.57 6.32 2.27
C VAL A 294 -3.20 7.33 3.23
N VAL A 295 -3.62 8.50 2.72
CA VAL A 295 -4.26 9.52 3.57
C VAL A 295 -5.62 9.07 4.13
N GLY A 296 -6.22 8.03 3.58
CA GLY A 296 -7.40 7.34 4.13
C GLY A 296 -7.09 6.34 5.26
N LYS A 297 -5.79 6.12 5.59
CA LYS A 297 -5.34 5.19 6.62
C LYS A 297 -4.83 5.94 7.85
N LEU A 298 -4.68 5.25 8.99
CA LEU A 298 -4.12 5.84 10.21
C LEU A 298 -2.59 5.71 10.27
N GLY A 299 -1.91 6.80 10.59
CA GLY A 299 -0.45 6.86 10.78
C GLY A 299 0.35 6.67 9.51
N THR A 300 1.65 6.39 9.64
CA THR A 300 2.55 6.08 8.52
C THR A 300 2.20 4.71 7.94
N SER A 301 1.18 4.66 7.08
CA SER A 301 0.74 3.45 6.40
C SER A 301 1.36 3.36 5.02
N THR A 302 1.51 2.13 4.51
CA THR A 302 2.00 1.87 3.16
C THR A 302 0.86 1.46 2.22
N VAL A 303 1.12 1.49 0.92
CA VAL A 303 0.22 0.99 -0.11
C VAL A 303 0.80 -0.29 -0.73
N SER A 304 -0.02 -1.33 -0.81
CA SER A 304 0.36 -2.56 -1.51
C SER A 304 0.09 -2.45 -3.02
N THR A 305 0.79 -3.28 -3.81
CA THR A 305 0.53 -3.41 -5.26
C THR A 305 -0.94 -3.70 -5.55
N VAL A 306 -1.59 -4.53 -4.72
CA VAL A 306 -3.01 -4.90 -4.90
C VAL A 306 -3.94 -3.71 -4.65
N GLU A 307 -3.70 -2.92 -3.60
CA GLU A 307 -4.49 -1.72 -3.33
C GLU A 307 -4.33 -0.68 -4.43
N LEU A 308 -3.10 -0.47 -4.89
CA LEU A 308 -2.80 0.46 -5.97
C LEU A 308 -3.47 0.02 -7.29
N GLU A 309 -3.37 -1.25 -7.66
CA GLU A 309 -4.01 -1.81 -8.85
C GLU A 309 -5.54 -1.68 -8.80
N ASN A 310 -6.15 -1.94 -7.64
CA ASN A 310 -7.58 -1.78 -7.44
C ASN A 310 -8.03 -0.32 -7.61
N ALA A 311 -7.28 0.62 -7.06
CA ALA A 311 -7.59 2.04 -7.16
C ALA A 311 -7.45 2.58 -8.59
N ILE A 312 -6.40 2.18 -9.33
CA ILE A 312 -6.20 2.53 -10.76
C ILE A 312 -7.40 2.10 -11.59
N HIS A 313 -7.97 0.93 -11.33
CA HIS A 313 -9.10 0.40 -12.11
C HIS A 313 -10.47 0.81 -11.58
N GLY A 314 -10.55 1.75 -10.63
CA GLY A 314 -11.79 2.21 -10.02
C GLY A 314 -12.53 1.12 -9.22
N ARG A 315 -11.78 0.08 -8.77
CA ARG A 315 -12.30 -1.02 -7.96
C ARG A 315 -12.21 -0.65 -6.48
N SER A 316 -13.19 -1.06 -5.70
CA SER A 316 -13.30 -0.77 -4.27
C SER A 316 -12.00 -1.08 -3.49
N GLU A 317 -11.58 -0.13 -2.66
CA GLU A 317 -10.28 -0.06 -1.96
C GLU A 317 -10.01 -1.14 -0.91
N THR A 318 -10.92 -2.07 -0.71
CA THR A 318 -10.86 -2.93 0.49
C THR A 318 -10.03 -4.19 0.37
N GLY A 319 -9.37 -4.54 -0.72
CA GLY A 319 -8.79 -5.88 -0.86
C GLY A 319 -9.83 -7.00 -0.65
N PHE A 320 -11.08 -6.62 -0.58
CA PHE A 320 -12.30 -7.40 -0.40
C PHE A 320 -13.26 -7.13 -1.56
N GLY A 321 -14.22 -8.01 -1.77
CA GLY A 321 -15.27 -7.82 -2.77
C GLY A 321 -14.95 -8.49 -4.10
N ILE A 322 -15.41 -7.88 -5.21
CA ILE A 322 -15.31 -8.48 -6.55
C ILE A 322 -13.88 -8.42 -7.07
N MET A 323 -13.34 -9.57 -7.46
CA MET A 323 -11.98 -9.73 -7.97
C MET A 323 -11.93 -10.47 -9.30
N SER A 324 -10.92 -10.19 -10.12
CA SER A 324 -10.52 -11.10 -11.20
C SER A 324 -9.79 -12.31 -10.63
N GLU A 325 -9.67 -13.39 -11.41
CA GLU A 325 -8.95 -14.60 -10.97
C GLU A 325 -7.48 -14.28 -10.60
N SER A 326 -6.80 -13.42 -11.37
CA SER A 326 -5.41 -13.02 -11.09
C SER A 326 -5.29 -12.27 -9.76
N GLN A 327 -6.20 -11.37 -9.47
CA GLN A 327 -6.25 -10.63 -8.21
C GLN A 327 -6.54 -11.56 -7.02
N LEU A 328 -7.49 -12.48 -7.19
CA LEU A 328 -7.81 -13.47 -6.16
C LEU A 328 -6.60 -14.33 -5.83
N LYS A 329 -5.87 -14.84 -6.84
CA LYS A 329 -4.64 -15.62 -6.62
C LYS A 329 -3.62 -14.87 -5.78
N THR A 330 -3.40 -13.59 -6.10
CA THR A 330 -2.48 -12.73 -5.34
C THR A 330 -2.97 -12.52 -3.90
N ALA A 331 -4.26 -12.21 -3.72
CA ALA A 331 -4.86 -12.01 -2.40
C ALA A 331 -4.77 -13.28 -1.52
N VAL A 332 -5.07 -14.46 -2.10
CA VAL A 332 -4.95 -15.75 -1.42
C VAL A 332 -3.50 -16.07 -1.05
N ALA A 333 -2.54 -15.83 -1.95
CA ALA A 333 -1.12 -16.04 -1.65
C ALA A 333 -0.66 -15.19 -0.45
N HIS A 334 -1.03 -13.91 -0.41
CA HIS A 334 -0.73 -13.03 0.71
C HIS A 334 -1.42 -13.47 2.02
N ALA A 335 -2.69 -13.90 1.96
CA ALA A 335 -3.41 -14.40 3.13
C ALA A 335 -2.75 -15.67 3.69
N LYS A 336 -2.36 -16.61 2.83
CA LYS A 336 -1.63 -17.82 3.24
C LYS A 336 -0.27 -17.51 3.88
N VAL A 337 0.47 -16.52 3.39
CA VAL A 337 1.72 -16.07 4.02
C VAL A 337 1.49 -15.56 5.45
N ARG A 338 0.34 -14.94 5.71
CA ARG A 338 -0.08 -14.50 7.06
C ARG A 338 -0.64 -15.62 7.94
N GLY A 339 -0.72 -16.85 7.43
CA GLY A 339 -1.30 -18.00 8.14
C GLY A 339 -2.84 -17.98 8.18
N GLU A 340 -3.50 -17.16 7.36
CA GLU A 340 -4.95 -17.09 7.29
C GLU A 340 -5.51 -18.31 6.58
N LYS A 341 -6.56 -18.94 7.16
CA LYS A 341 -7.25 -20.11 6.62
C LYS A 341 -8.29 -19.69 5.58
N ILE A 342 -8.16 -20.20 4.37
CA ILE A 342 -9.00 -19.86 3.22
C ILE A 342 -10.15 -20.87 3.06
N VAL A 343 -11.37 -20.37 3.11
CA VAL A 343 -12.60 -21.14 2.80
C VAL A 343 -13.11 -20.71 1.43
N MET A 344 -13.54 -21.67 0.61
CA MET A 344 -14.11 -21.40 -0.71
C MET A 344 -15.44 -22.12 -0.89
N THR A 345 -16.39 -21.43 -1.51
CA THR A 345 -17.65 -22.00 -1.98
C THR A 345 -17.99 -21.51 -3.38
N ASN A 346 -18.92 -22.17 -4.06
CA ASN A 346 -19.40 -21.75 -5.37
C ASN A 346 -20.90 -21.92 -5.54
N GLY A 347 -21.49 -21.10 -6.44
CA GLY A 347 -22.89 -21.20 -6.78
C GLY A 347 -23.37 -20.16 -7.78
N CYS A 348 -24.63 -20.29 -8.24
CA CYS A 348 -25.25 -19.32 -9.13
C CYS A 348 -25.67 -18.03 -8.40
N PHE A 349 -26.15 -18.15 -7.17
CA PHE A 349 -26.62 -17.03 -6.32
C PHE A 349 -27.53 -16.03 -7.07
N ASP A 350 -28.49 -16.56 -7.82
CA ASP A 350 -29.33 -15.78 -8.73
C ASP A 350 -30.27 -14.83 -7.99
N ILE A 351 -31.00 -15.33 -7.01
CA ILE A 351 -31.84 -14.55 -6.08
C ILE A 351 -31.40 -14.93 -4.68
N LEU A 352 -30.82 -13.97 -3.96
CA LEU A 352 -30.44 -14.18 -2.57
C LEU A 352 -31.66 -14.23 -1.66
N HIS A 353 -31.61 -15.13 -0.69
CA HIS A 353 -32.60 -15.32 0.35
C HIS A 353 -31.93 -15.65 1.69
N PRO A 354 -32.62 -15.58 2.83
CA PRO A 354 -32.01 -15.79 4.16
C PRO A 354 -31.17 -17.08 4.26
N GLY A 355 -31.59 -18.16 3.62
CA GLY A 355 -30.82 -19.42 3.59
C GLY A 355 -29.43 -19.31 2.94
N HIS A 356 -29.25 -18.43 1.94
CA HIS A 356 -27.92 -18.14 1.40
C HIS A 356 -27.08 -17.33 2.39
N VAL A 357 -27.68 -16.36 3.09
CA VAL A 357 -26.96 -15.52 4.08
C VAL A 357 -26.46 -16.38 5.23
N SER A 358 -27.33 -17.19 5.84
CA SER A 358 -26.97 -18.11 6.92
C SER A 358 -25.90 -19.13 6.49
N TYR A 359 -26.01 -19.67 5.26
CA TYR A 359 -25.01 -20.58 4.71
C TYR A 359 -23.62 -19.91 4.58
N LEU A 360 -23.56 -18.69 4.03
CA LEU A 360 -22.30 -17.97 3.85
C LEU A 360 -21.69 -17.56 5.19
N GLU A 361 -22.50 -17.17 6.18
CA GLU A 361 -22.04 -16.93 7.55
C GLU A 361 -21.43 -18.18 8.19
N ASN A 362 -22.08 -19.33 8.04
CA ASN A 362 -21.56 -20.59 8.56
C ASN A 362 -20.29 -21.03 7.84
N ALA A 363 -20.18 -20.82 6.54
CA ALA A 363 -18.96 -21.06 5.78
C ALA A 363 -17.82 -20.16 6.27
N ARG A 364 -18.07 -18.86 6.49
CA ARG A 364 -17.07 -17.89 6.97
C ARG A 364 -16.49 -18.25 8.35
N LYS A 365 -17.31 -18.78 9.24
CA LYS A 365 -16.89 -19.23 10.59
C LYS A 365 -15.91 -20.40 10.59
N LEU A 366 -15.69 -21.05 9.46
CA LEU A 366 -14.78 -22.21 9.32
C LEU A 366 -13.34 -21.81 8.98
N GLY A 367 -13.09 -20.52 8.70
CA GLY A 367 -11.76 -19.99 8.42
C GLY A 367 -11.71 -18.46 8.51
N ASP A 368 -10.59 -17.89 8.08
CA ASP A 368 -10.31 -16.46 8.22
C ASP A 368 -10.73 -15.64 6.98
N ARG A 369 -10.92 -16.30 5.81
CA ARG A 369 -11.36 -15.68 4.57
C ARG A 369 -12.34 -16.57 3.84
N LEU A 370 -13.41 -15.97 3.30
CA LEU A 370 -14.40 -16.67 2.48
C LEU A 370 -14.37 -16.17 1.03
N ILE A 371 -14.10 -17.09 0.11
CA ILE A 371 -14.21 -16.89 -1.34
C ILE A 371 -15.56 -17.43 -1.80
N VAL A 372 -16.30 -16.63 -2.58
CA VAL A 372 -17.52 -17.06 -3.27
C VAL A 372 -17.26 -17.01 -4.78
N ALA A 373 -17.20 -18.18 -5.42
CA ALA A 373 -17.11 -18.30 -6.86
C ALA A 373 -18.51 -18.33 -7.50
N VAL A 374 -18.77 -17.45 -8.45
CA VAL A 374 -20.08 -17.20 -9.05
C VAL A 374 -20.08 -17.62 -10.52
N ASN A 375 -21.02 -18.48 -10.92
CA ASN A 375 -21.21 -18.85 -12.33
C ASN A 375 -21.57 -17.63 -13.18
N THR A 376 -20.95 -17.46 -14.35
CA THR A 376 -21.37 -16.42 -15.33
C THR A 376 -22.79 -16.64 -15.81
N ASP A 377 -23.38 -15.65 -16.48
CA ASP A 377 -24.73 -15.77 -17.00
C ASP A 377 -24.84 -16.92 -18.02
N ASN A 378 -23.80 -17.09 -18.87
CA ASN A 378 -23.76 -18.21 -19.82
C ASN A 378 -23.67 -19.57 -19.13
N SER A 379 -22.84 -19.69 -18.09
CA SER A 379 -22.75 -20.91 -17.29
C SER A 379 -24.09 -21.24 -16.60
N VAL A 380 -24.78 -20.23 -16.03
CA VAL A 380 -26.09 -20.41 -15.41
C VAL A 380 -27.16 -20.89 -16.46
N LYS A 381 -27.15 -20.30 -17.66
CA LYS A 381 -28.07 -20.74 -18.75
C LYS A 381 -27.85 -22.20 -19.12
N ARG A 382 -26.60 -22.61 -19.28
CA ARG A 382 -26.29 -24.03 -19.55
C ARG A 382 -26.77 -24.98 -18.45
N LEU A 383 -26.66 -24.54 -17.18
CA LEU A 383 -27.02 -25.37 -16.03
C LEU A 383 -28.50 -25.37 -15.68
N LYS A 384 -29.23 -24.24 -15.90
CA LYS A 384 -30.61 -24.03 -15.41
C LYS A 384 -31.61 -23.61 -16.47
N GLY A 385 -31.20 -23.52 -17.76
CA GLY A 385 -32.05 -23.15 -18.89
C GLY A 385 -32.05 -21.63 -19.18
N GLU A 386 -32.50 -21.25 -20.37
CA GLU A 386 -32.45 -19.90 -20.94
C GLU A 386 -33.20 -18.83 -20.12
N SER A 387 -34.17 -19.22 -19.30
CA SER A 387 -34.93 -18.30 -18.43
C SER A 387 -34.13 -17.86 -17.18
N ARG A 388 -32.92 -18.34 -17.00
CA ARG A 388 -32.04 -18.03 -15.86
C ARG A 388 -30.67 -17.54 -16.36
N PRO A 389 -29.94 -16.71 -15.62
CA PRO A 389 -30.35 -16.16 -14.33
C PRO A 389 -31.36 -14.99 -14.47
N ILE A 390 -32.06 -14.65 -13.40
CA ILE A 390 -32.94 -13.47 -13.31
C ILE A 390 -32.08 -12.20 -13.16
N ASN A 391 -31.08 -12.25 -12.27
CA ASN A 391 -30.13 -11.18 -12.08
C ASN A 391 -28.84 -11.45 -12.87
N ASN A 392 -28.35 -10.45 -13.60
CA ASN A 392 -27.10 -10.56 -14.33
C ASN A 392 -25.90 -10.74 -13.39
N LEU A 393 -24.77 -11.20 -13.92
CA LEU A 393 -23.56 -11.50 -13.16
C LEU A 393 -23.12 -10.34 -12.27
N ASN A 394 -23.08 -9.11 -12.81
CA ASN A 394 -22.61 -7.94 -12.07
C ASN A 394 -23.49 -7.66 -10.84
N ALA A 395 -24.82 -7.75 -10.98
CA ALA A 395 -25.75 -7.57 -9.88
C ALA A 395 -25.58 -8.67 -8.81
N ARG A 396 -25.43 -9.94 -9.22
CA ARG A 396 -25.23 -11.07 -8.30
C ARG A 396 -23.93 -10.93 -7.51
N MET A 397 -22.84 -10.58 -8.19
CA MET A 397 -21.53 -10.37 -7.53
C MET A 397 -21.54 -9.17 -6.59
N ALA A 398 -22.19 -8.06 -6.97
CA ALA A 398 -22.28 -6.85 -6.15
C ALA A 398 -23.03 -7.11 -4.83
N VAL A 399 -24.15 -7.84 -4.88
CA VAL A 399 -24.92 -8.18 -3.67
C VAL A 399 -24.12 -9.12 -2.75
N LEU A 400 -23.42 -10.12 -3.30
CA LEU A 400 -22.56 -11.02 -2.52
C LEU A 400 -21.38 -10.28 -1.87
N ALA A 401 -20.74 -9.37 -2.60
CA ALA A 401 -19.65 -8.56 -2.08
C ALA A 401 -20.07 -7.58 -0.97
N GLY A 402 -21.36 -7.25 -0.90
CA GLY A 402 -21.94 -6.43 0.17
C GLY A 402 -22.25 -7.20 1.46
N LEU A 403 -22.11 -8.53 1.48
CA LEU A 403 -22.35 -9.32 2.68
C LEU A 403 -21.12 -9.33 3.59
N ALA A 404 -21.31 -9.02 4.88
CA ALA A 404 -20.23 -8.98 5.87
C ALA A 404 -19.48 -10.31 6.04
N SER A 405 -20.09 -11.43 5.66
CA SER A 405 -19.50 -12.78 5.71
C SER A 405 -18.64 -13.13 4.48
N VAL A 406 -18.63 -12.30 3.43
CA VAL A 406 -17.95 -12.60 2.17
C VAL A 406 -16.74 -11.67 2.01
N ASP A 407 -15.55 -12.25 1.93
CA ASP A 407 -14.32 -11.49 1.73
C ASP A 407 -14.05 -11.26 0.23
N TRP A 408 -14.18 -12.29 -0.60
CA TRP A 408 -13.85 -12.23 -2.02
C TRP A 408 -14.90 -12.90 -2.91
N VAL A 409 -15.23 -12.24 -4.00
CA VAL A 409 -16.17 -12.75 -5.02
C VAL A 409 -15.47 -12.79 -6.37
N VAL A 410 -15.49 -13.94 -7.02
CA VAL A 410 -14.88 -14.16 -8.34
C VAL A 410 -15.88 -14.86 -9.27
N SER A 411 -15.84 -14.57 -10.56
CA SER A 411 -16.66 -15.27 -11.56
C SER A 411 -15.88 -16.35 -12.28
N PHE A 412 -16.58 -17.39 -12.75
CA PHE A 412 -16.06 -18.42 -13.63
C PHE A 412 -17.13 -18.82 -14.67
N ASP A 413 -16.71 -19.22 -15.88
CA ASP A 413 -17.64 -19.53 -16.98
C ASP A 413 -17.82 -21.02 -17.22
N GLU A 414 -16.94 -21.85 -16.71
CA GLU A 414 -16.97 -23.30 -16.87
C GLU A 414 -18.23 -23.92 -16.21
N ASP A 415 -18.62 -25.11 -16.64
CA ASP A 415 -19.77 -25.82 -16.07
C ASP A 415 -19.53 -26.27 -14.62
N THR A 416 -18.25 -26.45 -14.26
CA THR A 416 -17.83 -26.73 -12.88
C THR A 416 -16.66 -25.80 -12.48
N PRO A 417 -16.53 -25.45 -11.20
CA PRO A 417 -15.44 -24.58 -10.72
C PRO A 417 -14.10 -25.33 -10.52
N GLN A 418 -13.96 -26.56 -11.00
CA GLN A 418 -12.82 -27.43 -10.71
C GLN A 418 -11.48 -26.81 -11.04
N ARG A 419 -11.34 -26.19 -12.23
CA ARG A 419 -10.10 -25.51 -12.63
C ARG A 419 -9.76 -24.38 -11.65
N LEU A 420 -10.71 -23.51 -11.37
CA LEU A 420 -10.50 -22.39 -10.47
C LEU A 420 -10.12 -22.84 -9.04
N ILE A 421 -10.81 -23.87 -8.53
CA ILE A 421 -10.49 -24.48 -7.22
C ILE A 421 -9.06 -25.04 -7.22
N GLY A 422 -8.67 -25.75 -8.29
CA GLY A 422 -7.32 -26.32 -8.44
C GLY A 422 -6.21 -25.26 -8.55
N GLU A 423 -6.53 -24.06 -9.01
CA GLU A 423 -5.59 -22.95 -9.09
C GLU A 423 -5.49 -22.14 -7.77
N ILE A 424 -6.57 -22.04 -7.02
CA ILE A 424 -6.65 -21.33 -5.73
C ILE A 424 -6.16 -22.22 -4.58
N LEU A 425 -6.52 -23.52 -4.61
CA LEU A 425 -6.20 -24.50 -3.57
C LEU A 425 -6.59 -24.00 -2.17
N PRO A 426 -7.88 -23.77 -1.89
CA PRO A 426 -8.34 -23.35 -0.58
C PRO A 426 -8.01 -24.39 0.50
N ASP A 427 -7.89 -23.97 1.77
CA ASP A 427 -7.70 -24.88 2.90
C ASP A 427 -8.99 -25.67 3.22
N LEU A 428 -10.14 -25.09 2.85
CA LEU A 428 -11.45 -25.73 3.04
C LEU A 428 -12.39 -25.39 1.88
N LEU A 429 -12.88 -26.41 1.19
CA LEU A 429 -13.96 -26.28 0.21
C LEU A 429 -15.29 -26.62 0.87
N VAL A 430 -16.27 -25.71 0.75
CA VAL A 430 -17.63 -25.91 1.31
C VAL A 430 -18.66 -25.95 0.22
N LYS A 431 -19.64 -26.82 0.37
CA LYS A 431 -20.82 -26.93 -0.51
C LYS A 431 -22.08 -27.03 0.33
N GLY A 432 -23.15 -26.36 -0.11
CA GLY A 432 -24.46 -26.48 0.53
C GLY A 432 -25.31 -27.54 -0.15
N GLY A 433 -26.07 -28.33 0.62
CA GLY A 433 -27.00 -29.34 0.13
C GLY A 433 -26.59 -30.78 0.44
N ASP A 434 -27.27 -31.74 -0.19
CA ASP A 434 -27.09 -33.17 0.07
C ASP A 434 -26.09 -33.81 -0.91
N TYR A 435 -24.86 -33.29 -0.90
CA TYR A 435 -23.76 -33.83 -1.72
C TYR A 435 -22.90 -34.78 -0.89
N LYS A 436 -22.31 -35.78 -1.56
CA LYS A 436 -21.16 -36.48 -0.97
C LYS A 436 -19.89 -35.71 -1.26
N PRO A 437 -18.98 -35.53 -0.31
CA PRO A 437 -17.75 -34.76 -0.49
C PRO A 437 -16.94 -35.17 -1.72
N GLU A 438 -16.94 -36.45 -2.08
CA GLU A 438 -16.23 -37.04 -3.23
C GLU A 438 -16.80 -36.60 -4.58
N GLU A 439 -18.09 -36.20 -4.61
CA GLU A 439 -18.81 -35.78 -5.82
C GLU A 439 -18.67 -34.28 -6.08
N ILE A 440 -18.11 -33.53 -5.14
CA ILE A 440 -17.92 -32.07 -5.26
C ILE A 440 -16.76 -31.79 -6.19
N ALA A 441 -17.00 -30.98 -7.25
CA ALA A 441 -15.98 -30.60 -8.19
C ALA A 441 -14.85 -29.83 -7.47
N GLY A 442 -13.59 -30.24 -7.68
CA GLY A 442 -12.42 -29.68 -7.02
C GLY A 442 -12.03 -30.37 -5.71
N SER A 443 -12.81 -31.33 -5.21
CA SER A 443 -12.48 -32.03 -3.96
C SER A 443 -11.14 -32.77 -4.00
N LYS A 444 -10.81 -33.39 -5.13
CA LYS A 444 -9.56 -34.14 -5.30
C LYS A 444 -8.34 -33.22 -5.23
N GLU A 445 -8.44 -32.06 -5.85
CA GLU A 445 -7.38 -31.03 -5.87
C GLU A 445 -7.13 -30.47 -4.48
N VAL A 446 -8.21 -30.20 -3.73
CA VAL A 446 -8.13 -29.69 -2.35
C VAL A 446 -7.52 -30.73 -1.42
N TRP A 447 -7.95 -32.00 -1.47
CA TRP A 447 -7.36 -33.08 -0.66
C TRP A 447 -5.90 -33.36 -1.01
N ALA A 448 -5.55 -33.33 -2.30
CA ALA A 448 -4.18 -33.55 -2.75
C ALA A 448 -3.23 -32.47 -2.21
N ASN A 449 -3.75 -31.25 -1.93
CA ASN A 449 -3.02 -30.14 -1.34
C ASN A 449 -3.10 -30.11 0.21
N GLY A 450 -3.71 -31.13 0.86
CA GLY A 450 -3.82 -31.20 2.32
C GLY A 450 -5.01 -30.42 2.90
N GLY A 451 -5.90 -29.87 2.08
CA GLY A 451 -7.13 -29.21 2.49
C GLY A 451 -8.25 -30.19 2.84
N ASP A 452 -9.39 -29.66 3.27
CA ASP A 452 -10.57 -30.41 3.67
C ASP A 452 -11.81 -30.04 2.80
N VAL A 453 -12.82 -30.91 2.75
CA VAL A 453 -14.05 -30.67 2.01
C VAL A 453 -15.25 -30.97 2.91
N ARG A 454 -16.16 -29.98 3.04
CA ARG A 454 -17.33 -30.11 3.92
C ARG A 454 -18.64 -29.77 3.22
N VAL A 455 -19.68 -30.50 3.58
CA VAL A 455 -21.04 -30.18 3.21
C VAL A 455 -21.72 -29.47 4.38
N LEU A 456 -22.36 -28.35 4.10
CA LEU A 456 -23.15 -27.58 5.07
C LEU A 456 -24.63 -27.71 4.74
N ASN A 457 -25.46 -27.96 5.76
CA ASN A 457 -26.90 -28.03 5.60
C ASN A 457 -27.51 -26.68 5.35
N PHE A 458 -28.49 -26.57 4.46
CA PHE A 458 -29.31 -25.35 4.31
C PHE A 458 -30.40 -25.31 5.39
N GLU A 459 -30.79 -24.08 5.78
CA GLU A 459 -32.04 -23.94 6.57
C GLU A 459 -33.24 -24.36 5.75
N ASN A 460 -34.07 -25.19 6.38
CA ASN A 460 -35.26 -25.75 5.77
C ASN A 460 -36.26 -24.67 5.33
N GLY A 461 -36.79 -24.77 4.13
CA GLY A 461 -37.89 -23.91 3.62
C GLY A 461 -37.47 -22.72 2.73
N CYS A 462 -36.17 -22.50 2.51
CA CYS A 462 -35.68 -21.42 1.64
C CYS A 462 -35.13 -21.94 0.32
N SER A 463 -35.81 -21.71 -0.80
CA SER A 463 -35.24 -21.95 -2.14
C SER A 463 -35.62 -20.85 -3.12
N THR A 464 -34.71 -20.56 -4.06
CA THR A 464 -34.95 -19.60 -5.14
C THR A 464 -36.16 -19.99 -5.97
N THR A 465 -36.40 -21.31 -6.18
CA THR A 465 -37.56 -21.82 -6.91
C THR A 465 -38.88 -21.46 -6.22
N ASN A 466 -38.94 -21.62 -4.89
CA ASN A 466 -40.13 -21.24 -4.10
C ASN A 466 -40.43 -19.75 -4.15
N VAL A 467 -39.39 -18.91 -4.21
CA VAL A 467 -39.55 -17.43 -4.34
C VAL A 467 -40.17 -17.11 -5.71
N ILE A 468 -39.68 -17.73 -6.78
CA ILE A 468 -40.18 -17.48 -8.14
C ILE A 468 -41.62 -18.01 -8.27
N GLU A 469 -41.95 -19.16 -7.72
CA GLU A 469 -43.33 -19.71 -7.72
C GLU A 469 -44.31 -18.82 -6.97
N LYS A 470 -43.92 -18.31 -5.80
CA LYS A 470 -44.74 -17.33 -5.06
C LYS A 470 -44.98 -16.05 -5.86
N ILE A 471 -43.97 -15.53 -6.57
CA ILE A 471 -44.11 -14.34 -7.41
C ILE A 471 -45.06 -14.59 -8.60
N LYS A 472 -45.00 -15.81 -9.20
CA LYS A 472 -45.90 -16.19 -10.29
C LYS A 472 -47.35 -16.34 -9.81
N ALA A 473 -47.55 -16.90 -8.63
CA ALA A 473 -48.87 -17.08 -8.01
C ALA A 473 -49.53 -15.75 -7.55
N LEU A 474 -48.78 -14.65 -7.49
CA LEU A 474 -49.32 -13.30 -7.20
C LEU A 474 -49.80 -12.56 -8.45
N LYS A 475 -49.63 -13.11 -9.65
CA LYS A 475 -50.04 -12.53 -10.92
C LYS A 475 -51.40 -13.07 -11.42
N ASP A 476 -51.92 -14.10 -10.78
CA ASP A 476 -53.28 -14.61 -10.96
C ASP A 476 -54.20 -14.10 -9.81
#